data_c7363b37aa7e2a08917144727eedea70
#
_entry.id   c7363b37aa7e2a08917144727eedea70
#
_cell.length_a   1.000
_cell.length_b   1.000
_cell.length_c   1.000
_cell.angle_alpha   90.00
_cell.angle_beta   90.00
_cell.angle_gamma   90.00
#
_symmetry.space_group_name_H-M   'P 1'
#
loop_
_entity.id
_entity.type
_entity.pdbx_description
1 polymer ?
#
loop_
_entity_poly.entity_id
_entity_poly.type
_entity_poly.pdbx_seq_one_letter_code
_entity_poly.pdbx_strand_id
1 'polypeptide(L)' 'MKLTDEQIDMMKEDVCAELIALLMKDRQCTMSEAIDMLYNSDTYNRIQDQSTGLYYQSTGYSYAFLQ' A
#
# COMPACT_ATOMS: atom_id res chain seq x y z
N MET A 1 21.58 -0.25 -9.01
CA MET A 1 21.80 0.07 -7.59
C MET A 1 20.81 -0.70 -6.74
N LYS A 2 21.30 -1.34 -5.67
CA LYS A 2 20.47 -2.16 -4.83
C LYS A 2 19.88 -1.33 -3.70
N LEU A 3 18.56 -1.45 -3.48
CA LEU A 3 17.90 -0.79 -2.36
C LEU A 3 18.28 -1.50 -1.06
N THR A 4 18.47 -0.72 0.01
CA THR A 4 18.68 -1.29 1.33
C THR A 4 17.34 -1.74 1.91
N ASP A 5 17.38 -2.61 2.92
CA ASP A 5 16.15 -3.05 3.60
C ASP A 5 15.40 -1.88 4.20
N GLU A 6 16.11 -0.90 4.74
CA GLU A 6 15.50 0.31 5.30
C GLU A 6 14.78 1.11 4.22
N GLN A 7 15.38 1.24 3.05
CA GLN A 7 14.76 1.95 1.93
C GLN A 7 13.51 1.23 1.45
N ILE A 8 13.54 -0.10 1.38
CA ILE A 8 12.39 -0.90 0.98
C ILE A 8 11.27 -0.73 1.98
N ASP A 9 11.57 -0.76 3.28
CA ASP A 9 10.57 -0.57 4.32
C ASP A 9 9.91 0.81 4.23
N MET A 10 10.70 1.85 3.96
CA MET A 10 10.16 3.20 3.79
C MET A 10 9.25 3.26 2.57
N MET A 11 9.61 2.61 1.47
CA MET A 11 8.76 2.58 0.28
C MET A 11 7.45 1.86 0.55
N LYS A 12 7.48 0.76 1.30
CA LYS A 12 6.26 0.05 1.69
C LYS A 12 5.35 0.92 2.53
N GLU A 13 5.92 1.64 3.49
CA GLU A 13 5.15 2.55 4.34
C GLU A 13 4.53 3.68 3.53
N ASP A 14 5.29 4.26 2.60
CA ASP A 14 4.80 5.33 1.74
C ASP A 14 3.61 4.87 0.89
N VAL A 15 3.73 3.70 0.27
CA VAL A 15 2.64 3.14 -0.54
C VAL A 15 1.41 2.89 0.31
N CYS A 16 1.59 2.30 1.49
CA CYS A 16 0.47 2.04 2.39
C CYS A 16 -0.22 3.34 2.83
N ALA A 17 0.56 4.36 3.17
CA ALA A 17 0.01 5.65 3.57
C ALA A 17 -0.81 6.29 2.44
N GLU A 18 -0.30 6.23 1.22
CA GLU A 18 -1.02 6.76 0.07
C GLU A 18 -2.29 5.99 -0.22
N LEU A 19 -2.25 4.65 -0.10
CA LEU A 19 -3.43 3.82 -0.30
C LEU A 19 -4.50 4.12 0.75
N ILE A 20 -4.10 4.33 2.00
CA ILE A 20 -5.03 4.69 3.06
C ILE A 20 -5.69 6.03 2.74
N ALA A 21 -4.91 7.02 2.29
CA ALA A 21 -5.45 8.31 1.92
C ALA A 21 -6.46 8.20 0.76
N LEU A 22 -6.15 7.37 -0.24
CA LEU A 22 -7.06 7.15 -1.37
C LEU A 22 -8.35 6.47 -0.93
N LEU A 23 -8.25 5.47 -0.05
CA LEU A 23 -9.43 4.79 0.47
C LEU A 23 -10.33 5.74 1.26
N MET A 24 -9.73 6.60 2.09
CA MET A 24 -10.50 7.58 2.84
C MET A 24 -11.27 8.52 1.91
N LYS A 25 -10.61 8.94 0.84
CA LYS A 25 -11.21 9.86 -0.13
C LYS A 25 -12.31 9.19 -0.95
N ASP A 26 -12.02 8.02 -1.50
CA ASP A 26 -12.95 7.34 -2.41
C ASP A 26 -14.15 6.73 -1.68
N ARG A 27 -13.92 6.21 -0.48
CA ARG A 27 -14.97 5.52 0.28
C ARG A 27 -15.59 6.39 1.34
N GLN A 28 -15.06 7.62 1.53
CA GLN A 28 -15.52 8.55 2.56
C GLN A 28 -15.58 7.88 3.93
N CYS A 29 -14.51 7.17 4.27
CA CYS A 29 -14.39 6.45 5.52
C CYS A 29 -13.33 7.08 6.42
N THR A 30 -13.30 6.65 7.68
CA THR A 30 -12.28 7.10 8.62
C THR A 30 -10.94 6.44 8.32
N MET A 31 -9.86 7.00 8.89
CA MET A 31 -8.54 6.39 8.78
C MET A 31 -8.54 4.96 9.33
N SER A 32 -9.21 4.74 10.45
CA SER A 32 -9.28 3.42 11.06
C SER A 32 -9.93 2.41 10.12
N GLU A 33 -11.03 2.80 9.48
CA GLU A 33 -11.71 1.95 8.50
C GLU A 33 -10.84 1.68 7.28
N ALA A 34 -10.13 2.69 6.79
CA ALA A 34 -9.23 2.54 5.66
C ALA A 34 -8.08 1.58 5.98
N ILE A 35 -7.52 1.69 7.17
CA ILE A 35 -6.46 0.80 7.62
C ILE A 35 -6.94 -0.64 7.67
N ASP A 36 -8.13 -0.86 8.22
CA ASP A 36 -8.72 -2.20 8.28
C ASP A 36 -8.92 -2.78 6.88
N MET A 37 -9.43 -1.98 5.96
CA MET A 37 -9.63 -2.43 4.59
C MET A 37 -8.31 -2.83 3.93
N LEU A 38 -7.27 -2.01 4.10
CA LEU A 38 -5.98 -2.29 3.50
C LEU A 38 -5.34 -3.53 4.11
N TYR A 39 -5.30 -3.63 5.43
CA TYR A 39 -4.59 -4.70 6.13
C TYR A 39 -5.26 -6.07 5.93
N ASN A 40 -6.55 -6.08 5.64
CA ASN A 40 -7.28 -7.33 5.37
C ASN A 40 -7.30 -7.71 3.89
N SER A 41 -6.62 -6.93 3.04
CA SER A 41 -6.59 -7.17 1.60
C SER A 41 -5.36 -7.97 1.19
N ASP A 42 -5.47 -8.70 0.07
CA ASP A 42 -4.33 -9.36 -0.54
C ASP A 42 -3.28 -8.35 -1.01
N THR A 43 -3.72 -7.14 -1.36
CA THR A 43 -2.81 -6.09 -1.81
C THR A 43 -1.79 -5.76 -0.73
N TYR A 44 -2.21 -5.69 0.53
CA TYR A 44 -1.29 -5.44 1.63
C TYR A 44 -0.22 -6.53 1.71
N ASN A 45 -0.64 -7.79 1.61
CA ASN A 45 0.30 -8.92 1.63
C ASN A 45 1.29 -8.85 0.48
N ARG A 46 0.83 -8.46 -0.71
CA ARG A 46 1.69 -8.32 -1.88
C ARG A 46 2.68 -7.17 -1.72
N ILE A 47 2.27 -6.07 -1.09
CA ILE A 47 3.17 -4.95 -0.82
C ILE A 47 4.27 -5.38 0.15
N GLN A 48 3.93 -6.16 1.17
CA GLN A 48 4.90 -6.66 2.13
C GLN A 48 5.84 -7.70 1.55
N ASP A 49 5.42 -8.41 0.52
CA ASP A 49 6.25 -9.42 -0.16
C ASP A 49 7.13 -8.73 -1.19
N GLN A 50 8.42 -8.67 -0.89
CA GLN A 50 9.39 -7.99 -1.76
C GLN A 50 9.43 -8.60 -3.17
N SER A 51 9.11 -9.87 -3.32
CA SER A 51 9.19 -10.56 -4.61
C SER A 51 8.16 -10.04 -5.61
N THR A 52 7.06 -9.45 -5.15
CA THR A 52 6.03 -8.91 -6.04
C THR A 52 6.42 -7.57 -6.65
N GLY A 53 7.31 -6.82 -5.97
CA GLY A 53 7.72 -5.51 -6.42
C GLY A 53 6.65 -4.42 -6.32
N LEU A 54 5.52 -4.69 -5.67
CA LEU A 54 4.44 -3.70 -5.57
C LEU A 54 4.86 -2.44 -4.80
N TYR A 55 5.81 -2.57 -3.90
CA TYR A 55 6.24 -1.44 -3.09
C TYR A 55 6.92 -0.34 -3.92
N TYR A 56 7.40 -0.63 -5.11
CA TYR A 56 7.98 0.38 -5.99
C TYR A 56 7.13 0.69 -7.21
N GLN A 57 5.94 0.11 -7.32
CA GLN A 57 5.00 0.48 -8.37
C GLN A 57 4.25 1.76 -7.97
N SER A 58 3.55 2.36 -8.93
CA SER A 58 2.76 3.55 -8.62
C SER A 58 1.62 3.20 -7.66
N THR A 59 1.23 4.18 -6.85
CA THR A 59 0.12 4.00 -5.92
C THR A 59 -1.17 3.66 -6.67
N GLY A 60 -1.39 4.28 -7.83
CA GLY A 60 -2.57 3.99 -8.64
C GLY A 60 -2.61 2.55 -9.11
N TYR A 61 -1.45 1.98 -9.47
CA TYR A 61 -1.34 0.59 -9.86
C TYR A 61 -1.74 -0.34 -8.71
N SER A 62 -1.21 -0.08 -7.52
CA SER A 62 -1.53 -0.88 -6.35
C SER A 62 -3.00 -0.72 -5.94
N TYR A 63 -3.53 0.49 -6.06
CA TYR A 63 -4.93 0.76 -5.70
C TYR A 63 -5.91 -0.01 -6.58
N ALA A 64 -5.55 -0.27 -7.82
CA ALA A 64 -6.41 -1.03 -8.73
C ALA A 64 -6.70 -2.44 -8.19
N PHE A 65 -5.79 -3.01 -7.42
CA PHE A 65 -5.99 -4.33 -6.81
C PHE A 65 -6.92 -4.30 -5.59
N LEU A 66 -7.15 -3.12 -5.01
CA LEU A 66 -8.05 -2.96 -3.86
C LEU A 66 -9.51 -2.84 -4.27
N GLN A 67 -9.76 -2.52 -5.51
CA GLN A 67 -11.14 -2.32 -6.02
C GLN A 67 -11.76 -3.67 -6.44
#